data_7821d88a6661b71653cb8b097b06f78f
#
_entry.id   7821d88a6661b71653cb8b097b06f78f
#
_cell.length_a   1.000
_cell.length_b   1.000
_cell.length_c   1.000
_cell.angle_alpha   90.00
_cell.angle_beta   90.00
_cell.angle_gamma   90.00
#
_symmetry.space_group_name_H-M   'P 1'
#
loop_
_entity.id
_entity.type
_entity.pdbx_description
1 polymer ?
#
loop_
_entity_poly.entity_id
_entity_poly.type
_entity_poly.pdbx_seq_one_letter_code
_entity_poly.pdbx_strand_id
1 'polypeptide(L)'
;MSFWNTLKQKLRSLVPVSRTYMDNKLRELEKENKRQEKILSELQKNSQSMLELKDYVAKELRRRDDWGKRAAQVQREAEDRQIWVIKCPAPEEKKVRWGDYAYAVALKRYLDRLGFYTIIDLREDWDCEVNADVVLVLRGCEFYRPDRRNAKCIYIMWNISHPEMV
;
A
#
# COMPACT_ATOMS: atom_id res chain seq x y z
N MET A 1 41.28 -21.47 -8.90
CA MET A 1 41.16 -22.01 -10.29
C MET A 1 39.74 -22.52 -10.46
N SER A 2 39.04 -22.11 -11.53
CA SER A 2 37.64 -22.51 -11.75
C SER A 2 37.55 -24.00 -12.08
N PHE A 3 36.59 -24.72 -11.49
CA PHE A 3 36.18 -26.10 -11.79
C PHE A 3 36.18 -26.42 -13.31
N TRP A 4 35.76 -25.49 -14.13
CA TRP A 4 35.69 -25.56 -15.57
C TRP A 4 37.08 -25.71 -16.23
N ASN A 5 38.11 -25.07 -15.72
CA ASN A 5 39.47 -25.20 -16.28
C ASN A 5 40.05 -26.59 -15.99
N THR A 6 39.75 -27.14 -14.83
CA THR A 6 40.18 -28.51 -14.48
C THR A 6 39.43 -29.57 -15.30
N LEU A 7 38.14 -29.38 -15.55
CA LEU A 7 37.33 -30.25 -16.41
C LEU A 7 37.79 -30.21 -17.86
N LYS A 8 38.10 -29.02 -18.41
CA LYS A 8 38.65 -28.85 -19.75
C LYS A 8 39.97 -29.59 -19.94
N GLN A 9 40.86 -29.58 -18.94
CA GLN A 9 42.13 -30.31 -18.99
C GLN A 9 41.95 -31.83 -18.99
N LYS A 10 41.05 -32.35 -18.12
CA LYS A 10 40.78 -33.81 -18.07
C LYS A 10 40.10 -34.34 -19.33
N LEU A 11 39.18 -33.61 -19.94
CA LEU A 11 38.51 -34.00 -21.17
C LEU A 11 39.48 -34.04 -22.38
N ARG A 12 40.46 -33.14 -22.42
CA ARG A 12 41.49 -33.11 -23.48
C ARG A 12 42.46 -34.31 -23.45
N SER A 13 42.59 -34.97 -22.31
CA SER A 13 43.53 -36.08 -22.14
C SER A 13 42.92 -37.47 -22.39
N LEU A 14 41.59 -37.60 -22.53
CA LEU A 14 40.88 -38.88 -22.50
C LEU A 14 40.39 -39.40 -23.86
N VAL A 15 40.34 -38.61 -24.94
CA VAL A 15 39.79 -39.05 -26.23
C VAL A 15 40.47 -38.34 -27.40
N PRO A 16 40.87 -39.03 -28.47
CA PRO A 16 41.39 -38.43 -29.72
C PRO A 16 40.21 -37.88 -30.57
N VAL A 17 39.44 -36.97 -30.01
CA VAL A 17 38.36 -36.24 -30.73
C VAL A 17 38.96 -34.98 -31.31
N SER A 18 38.54 -34.59 -32.53
CA SER A 18 38.96 -33.34 -33.16
C SER A 18 38.85 -32.17 -32.17
N ARG A 19 39.93 -31.46 -31.97
CA ARG A 19 40.02 -30.29 -31.06
C ARG A 19 38.91 -29.30 -31.31
N THR A 20 38.54 -29.10 -32.57
CA THR A 20 37.47 -28.21 -33.03
C THR A 20 36.09 -28.66 -32.54
N TYR A 21 35.82 -29.97 -32.51
CA TYR A 21 34.54 -30.48 -31.97
C TYR A 21 34.38 -30.23 -30.47
N MET A 22 35.43 -30.46 -29.70
CA MET A 22 35.44 -30.22 -28.25
C MET A 22 35.26 -28.74 -27.91
N ASP A 23 35.92 -27.86 -28.65
CA ASP A 23 35.83 -26.42 -28.44
C ASP A 23 34.42 -25.90 -28.80
N ASN A 24 33.79 -26.42 -29.85
CA ASN A 24 32.40 -26.08 -30.19
C ASN A 24 31.41 -26.56 -29.12
N LYS A 25 31.58 -27.78 -28.62
CA LYS A 25 30.70 -28.33 -27.58
C LYS A 25 30.81 -27.57 -26.25
N LEU A 26 32.04 -27.16 -25.91
CA LEU A 26 32.26 -26.30 -24.74
C LEU A 26 31.57 -24.92 -24.88
N ARG A 27 31.63 -24.32 -26.06
CA ARG A 27 30.94 -23.05 -26.33
C ARG A 27 29.41 -23.18 -26.25
N GLU A 28 28.83 -24.28 -26.71
CA GLU A 28 27.39 -24.55 -26.56
C GLU A 28 27.00 -24.68 -25.08
N LEU A 29 27.77 -25.43 -24.30
CA LEU A 29 27.55 -25.59 -22.86
C LEU A 29 27.69 -24.25 -22.09
N GLU A 30 28.68 -23.44 -22.46
CA GLU A 30 28.85 -22.11 -21.88
C GLU A 30 27.64 -21.18 -22.20
N LYS A 31 27.12 -21.26 -23.42
CA LYS A 31 25.89 -20.50 -23.80
C LYS A 31 24.68 -20.98 -23.02
N GLU A 32 24.49 -22.28 -22.89
CA GLU A 32 23.36 -22.85 -22.15
C GLU A 32 23.44 -22.52 -20.66
N ASN A 33 24.62 -22.61 -20.05
CA ASN A 33 24.82 -22.21 -18.66
C ASN A 33 24.45 -20.73 -18.42
N LYS A 34 24.88 -19.83 -19.31
CA LYS A 34 24.51 -18.43 -19.24
C LYS A 34 22.99 -18.20 -19.35
N ARG A 35 22.29 -18.98 -20.19
CA ARG A 35 20.83 -18.92 -20.29
C ARG A 35 20.18 -19.37 -18.99
N GLN A 36 20.64 -20.46 -18.41
CA GLN A 36 20.13 -20.98 -17.14
C GLN A 36 20.35 -19.99 -15.98
N GLU A 37 21.52 -19.37 -15.91
CA GLU A 37 21.83 -18.32 -14.92
C GLU A 37 20.86 -17.13 -15.05
N LYS A 38 20.56 -16.71 -16.29
CA LYS A 38 19.59 -15.63 -16.55
C LYS A 38 18.19 -16.01 -16.08
N ILE A 39 17.72 -17.21 -16.43
CA ILE A 39 16.40 -17.70 -16.00
C ILE A 39 16.32 -17.79 -14.47
N LEU A 40 17.37 -18.29 -13.81
CA LEU A 40 17.44 -18.36 -12.35
C LEU A 40 17.34 -16.96 -11.71
N SER A 41 18.04 -15.98 -12.26
CA SER A 41 17.98 -14.61 -11.77
C SER A 41 16.58 -13.98 -11.92
N GLU A 42 15.91 -14.24 -13.04
CA GLU A 42 14.54 -13.78 -13.28
C GLU A 42 13.54 -14.46 -12.34
N LEU A 43 13.70 -15.77 -12.09
CA LEU A 43 12.85 -16.50 -11.14
C LEU A 43 13.04 -16.00 -9.71
N GLN A 44 14.27 -15.72 -9.28
CA GLN A 44 14.55 -15.13 -7.97
C GLN A 44 13.89 -13.76 -7.81
N LYS A 45 14.00 -12.90 -8.84
CA LYS A 45 13.36 -11.59 -8.84
C LYS A 45 11.82 -11.68 -8.75
N ASN A 46 11.22 -12.58 -9.52
CA ASN A 46 9.77 -12.81 -9.49
C ASN A 46 9.32 -13.36 -8.13
N SER A 47 10.08 -14.27 -7.53
CA SER A 47 9.79 -14.81 -6.20
C SER A 47 9.82 -13.71 -5.13
N GLN A 48 10.82 -12.81 -5.18
CA GLN A 48 10.89 -11.67 -4.27
C GLN A 48 9.70 -10.74 -4.42
N SER A 49 9.31 -10.41 -5.65
CA SER A 49 8.13 -9.56 -5.92
C SER A 49 6.83 -10.19 -5.43
N MET A 50 6.70 -11.53 -5.52
CA MET A 50 5.55 -12.24 -4.97
C MET A 50 5.50 -12.19 -3.44
N LEU A 51 6.64 -12.26 -2.75
CA LEU A 51 6.71 -12.12 -1.29
C LEU A 51 6.27 -10.72 -0.86
N GLU A 52 6.77 -9.68 -1.52
CA GLU A 52 6.39 -8.29 -1.26
C GLU A 52 4.89 -8.05 -1.46
N LEU A 53 4.32 -8.62 -2.53
CA LEU A 53 2.88 -8.55 -2.79
C LEU A 53 2.07 -9.26 -1.69
N LYS A 54 2.52 -10.43 -1.26
CA LYS A 54 1.88 -11.18 -0.17
C LYS A 54 1.86 -10.38 1.14
N ASP A 55 2.97 -9.76 1.49
CA ASP A 55 3.09 -8.94 2.70
C ASP A 55 2.20 -7.69 2.59
N TYR A 56 2.16 -7.06 1.42
CA TYR A 56 1.25 -5.94 1.16
C TYR A 56 -0.21 -6.33 1.34
N VAL A 57 -0.64 -7.45 0.73
CA VAL A 57 -2.02 -7.95 0.84
C VAL A 57 -2.37 -8.31 2.28
N ALA A 58 -1.45 -8.97 3.00
CA ALA A 58 -1.67 -9.32 4.40
C ALA A 58 -1.83 -8.07 5.29
N LYS A 59 -1.05 -7.02 5.04
CA LYS A 59 -1.16 -5.72 5.74
C LYS A 59 -2.51 -5.06 5.44
N GLU A 60 -2.92 -5.06 4.18
CA GLU A 60 -4.19 -4.44 3.76
C GLU A 60 -5.41 -5.17 4.36
N LEU A 61 -5.39 -6.51 4.41
CA LEU A 61 -6.45 -7.30 5.04
C LEU A 61 -6.57 -7.00 6.54
N ARG A 62 -5.45 -6.90 7.26
CA ARG A 62 -5.45 -6.52 8.68
C ARG A 62 -6.05 -5.13 8.88
N ARG A 63 -5.65 -4.17 8.05
CA ARG A 63 -6.17 -2.80 8.11
C ARG A 63 -7.68 -2.75 7.93
N ARG A 64 -8.23 -3.53 6.98
CA ARG A 64 -9.68 -3.61 6.75
C ARG A 64 -10.43 -4.25 7.92
N ASP A 65 -9.83 -5.26 8.54
CA ASP A 65 -10.42 -5.88 9.76
C ASP A 65 -10.46 -4.89 10.92
N ASP A 66 -9.40 -4.12 11.13
CA ASP A 66 -9.33 -3.07 12.15
C ASP A 66 -10.34 -1.94 11.87
N TRP A 67 -10.54 -1.57 10.62
CA TRP A 67 -11.58 -0.60 10.23
C TRP A 67 -12.99 -1.13 10.52
N GLY A 68 -13.26 -2.41 10.28
CA GLY A 68 -14.54 -3.03 10.62
C GLY A 68 -14.82 -2.99 12.13
N LYS A 69 -13.82 -3.28 12.96
CA LYS A 69 -13.91 -3.19 14.42
C LYS A 69 -14.15 -1.74 14.87
N ARG A 70 -13.44 -0.79 14.29
CA ARG A 70 -13.61 0.64 14.54
C ARG A 70 -15.01 1.12 14.18
N ALA A 71 -15.52 0.78 13.01
CA ALA A 71 -16.85 1.15 12.57
C ALA A 71 -17.92 0.62 13.54
N ALA A 72 -17.82 -0.64 13.96
CA ALA A 72 -18.73 -1.23 14.94
C ALA A 72 -18.62 -0.56 16.32
N GLN A 73 -17.44 -0.12 16.73
CA GLN A 73 -17.23 0.63 17.97
C GLN A 73 -17.90 2.00 17.89
N VAL A 74 -17.69 2.75 16.79
CA VAL A 74 -18.31 4.06 16.57
C VAL A 74 -19.83 3.97 16.66
N GLN A 75 -20.44 2.97 16.03
CA GLN A 75 -21.89 2.77 16.08
C GLN A 75 -22.40 2.53 17.52
N ARG A 76 -21.67 1.74 18.32
CA ARG A 76 -22.04 1.50 19.73
C ARG A 76 -21.88 2.75 20.60
N GLU A 77 -20.80 3.50 20.42
CA GLU A 77 -20.50 4.69 21.24
C GLU A 77 -21.35 5.89 20.87
N ALA A 78 -21.77 5.96 19.60
CA ALA A 78 -22.69 7.02 19.16
C ALA A 78 -24.07 6.89 19.79
N GLU A 79 -24.50 5.67 20.11
CA GLU A 79 -25.88 5.40 20.56
C GLU A 79 -26.89 5.94 19.53
N ASP A 80 -27.78 6.84 19.95
CA ASP A 80 -28.78 7.49 19.08
C ASP A 80 -28.32 8.85 18.54
N ARG A 81 -27.05 9.23 18.78
CA ARG A 81 -26.51 10.51 18.31
C ARG A 81 -26.16 10.46 16.82
N GLN A 82 -26.36 11.56 16.14
CA GLN A 82 -25.92 11.72 14.76
C GLN A 82 -24.38 11.64 14.67
N ILE A 83 -23.90 10.80 13.75
CA ILE A 83 -22.48 10.54 13.57
C ILE A 83 -21.88 11.47 12.52
N TRP A 84 -20.89 12.25 12.94
CA TRP A 84 -20.11 13.13 12.08
C TRP A 84 -18.69 12.59 11.92
N VAL A 85 -18.25 12.47 10.68
CA VAL A 85 -16.86 12.08 10.35
C VAL A 85 -16.16 13.28 9.72
N ILE A 86 -15.06 13.72 10.33
CA ILE A 86 -14.21 14.77 9.77
C ILE A 86 -13.03 14.10 9.07
N LYS A 87 -12.98 14.14 7.74
CA LYS A 87 -11.87 13.66 6.94
C LYS A 87 -10.77 14.73 6.91
N CYS A 88 -9.71 14.52 7.69
CA CYS A 88 -8.58 15.43 7.82
C CYS A 88 -7.42 14.97 6.94
N PRO A 89 -6.81 15.83 6.09
CA PRO A 89 -5.71 15.45 5.19
C PRO A 89 -4.37 15.24 5.90
N ALA A 90 -4.29 15.51 7.20
CA ALA A 90 -3.08 15.34 7.98
C ALA A 90 -2.66 13.88 8.07
N PRO A 91 -1.40 13.53 7.78
CA PRO A 91 -0.87 12.21 8.01
C PRO A 91 -0.68 11.95 9.51
N GLU A 92 -0.91 10.71 9.96
CA GLU A 92 -0.83 10.31 11.39
C GLU A 92 0.50 10.72 12.04
N GLU A 93 1.61 10.45 11.36
CA GLU A 93 2.96 10.71 11.90
C GLU A 93 3.27 12.20 12.13
N LYS A 94 2.61 13.10 11.38
CA LYS A 94 2.89 14.54 11.38
C LYS A 94 1.71 15.39 11.85
N LYS A 95 0.62 14.78 12.28
CA LYS A 95 -0.67 15.45 12.58
C LYS A 95 -0.52 16.65 13.53
N VAL A 96 0.33 16.54 14.55
CA VAL A 96 0.52 17.62 15.55
C VAL A 96 1.08 18.92 14.94
N ARG A 97 1.82 18.81 13.84
CA ARG A 97 2.40 19.97 13.12
C ARG A 97 1.52 20.46 11.97
N TRP A 98 0.36 19.85 11.77
CA TRP A 98 -0.50 20.13 10.64
C TRP A 98 -1.67 21.04 11.07
N GLY A 99 -1.79 22.20 10.45
CA GLY A 99 -2.83 23.17 10.80
C GLY A 99 -4.26 22.63 10.67
N ASP A 100 -4.52 21.84 9.63
CA ASP A 100 -5.82 21.21 9.38
C ASP A 100 -6.22 20.26 10.51
N TYR A 101 -5.27 19.60 11.16
CA TYR A 101 -5.55 18.73 12.30
C TYR A 101 -5.96 19.53 13.53
N ALA A 102 -5.25 20.62 13.82
CA ALA A 102 -5.64 21.51 14.93
C ALA A 102 -7.06 22.06 14.73
N TYR A 103 -7.39 22.43 13.50
CA TYR A 103 -8.72 22.86 13.11
C TYR A 103 -9.76 21.74 13.26
N ALA A 104 -9.48 20.53 12.77
CA ALA A 104 -10.36 19.37 12.91
C ALA A 104 -10.67 19.05 14.39
N VAL A 105 -9.66 19.14 15.27
CA VAL A 105 -9.83 18.94 16.71
C VAL A 105 -10.73 20.00 17.34
N ALA A 106 -10.53 21.27 16.97
CA ALA A 106 -11.39 22.35 17.46
C ALA A 106 -12.84 22.16 17.01
N LEU A 107 -13.04 21.82 15.74
CA LEU A 107 -14.36 21.58 15.17
C LEU A 107 -15.05 20.36 15.81
N LYS A 108 -14.31 19.25 16.00
CA LYS A 108 -14.83 18.10 16.73
C LYS A 108 -15.35 18.49 18.11
N ARG A 109 -14.56 19.24 18.91
CA ARG A 109 -14.98 19.68 20.24
C ARG A 109 -16.26 20.51 20.21
N TYR A 110 -16.44 21.33 19.17
CA TYR A 110 -17.63 22.14 19.00
C TYR A 110 -18.85 21.29 18.64
N LEU A 111 -18.71 20.36 17.70
CA LEU A 111 -19.77 19.44 17.30
C LEU A 111 -20.19 18.50 18.45
N ASP A 112 -19.24 18.00 19.22
CA ASP A 112 -19.53 17.18 20.41
C ASP A 112 -20.35 17.96 21.45
N ARG A 113 -20.07 19.27 21.66
CA ARG A 113 -20.87 20.14 22.54
C ARG A 113 -22.30 20.37 22.03
N LEU A 114 -22.51 20.29 20.73
CA LEU A 114 -23.82 20.35 20.11
C LEU A 114 -24.61 19.03 20.21
N GLY A 115 -24.01 17.98 20.80
CA GLY A 115 -24.66 16.69 21.01
C GLY A 115 -24.40 15.66 19.89
N PHE A 116 -23.61 16.00 18.91
CA PHE A 116 -23.22 15.03 17.87
C PHE A 116 -22.14 14.07 18.38
N TYR A 117 -22.04 12.90 17.78
CA TYR A 117 -20.89 12.00 17.95
C TYR A 117 -19.91 12.24 16.81
N THR A 118 -18.73 12.79 17.11
CA THR A 118 -17.81 13.22 16.08
C THR A 118 -16.50 12.44 16.14
N ILE A 119 -16.05 11.94 15.01
CA ILE A 119 -14.73 11.32 14.87
C ILE A 119 -13.88 12.06 13.83
N ILE A 120 -12.57 11.94 13.95
CA ILE A 120 -11.61 12.47 12.99
C ILE A 120 -10.92 11.27 12.33
N ASP A 121 -11.03 11.18 11.01
CA ASP A 121 -10.27 10.26 10.17
C ASP A 121 -9.09 11.00 9.57
N LEU A 122 -7.90 10.53 9.87
CA LEU A 122 -6.68 10.99 9.24
C LEU A 122 -6.55 10.40 7.83
N ARG A 123 -5.59 10.90 7.06
CA ARG A 123 -5.39 10.53 5.66
C ARG A 123 -5.37 9.01 5.42
N GLU A 124 -4.72 8.27 6.30
CA GLU A 124 -4.57 6.81 6.21
C GLU A 124 -5.90 6.07 6.40
N ASP A 125 -6.86 6.71 7.06
CA ASP A 125 -8.18 6.15 7.38
C ASP A 125 -9.30 6.69 6.48
N TRP A 126 -8.99 7.43 5.43
CA TRP A 126 -10.01 8.03 4.58
C TRP A 126 -10.92 7.02 3.89
N ASP A 127 -10.39 5.83 3.60
CA ASP A 127 -11.14 4.71 3.03
C ASP A 127 -11.88 3.88 4.09
N CYS A 128 -11.74 4.22 5.38
CA CYS A 128 -12.50 3.58 6.44
C CYS A 128 -13.98 3.96 6.34
N GLU A 129 -14.81 2.97 6.12
CA GLU A 129 -16.26 3.13 5.98
C GLU A 129 -16.93 3.07 7.35
N VAL A 130 -17.16 4.21 7.96
CA VAL A 130 -18.07 4.37 9.09
C VAL A 130 -19.44 4.74 8.53
N ASN A 131 -20.51 4.12 9.06
CA ASN A 131 -21.88 4.50 8.68
C ASN A 131 -22.22 5.86 9.32
N ALA A 132 -21.76 6.94 8.70
CA ALA A 132 -21.93 8.30 9.15
C ALA A 132 -23.18 8.95 8.56
N ASP A 133 -23.79 9.87 9.31
CA ASP A 133 -24.85 10.74 8.80
C ASP A 133 -24.27 11.92 8.02
N VAL A 134 -23.11 12.43 8.48
CA VAL A 134 -22.42 13.54 7.83
C VAL A 134 -20.93 13.25 7.72
N VAL A 135 -20.37 13.44 6.54
CA VAL A 135 -18.93 13.42 6.28
C VAL A 135 -18.48 14.82 5.87
N LEU A 136 -17.69 15.44 6.71
CA LEU A 136 -17.07 16.73 6.44
C LEU A 136 -15.63 16.52 6.00
N VAL A 137 -15.33 16.86 4.76
CA VAL A 137 -13.99 16.73 4.19
C VAL A 137 -13.29 18.08 4.28
N LEU A 138 -12.21 18.13 5.06
CA LEU A 138 -11.31 19.27 5.08
C LEU A 138 -10.37 19.11 3.89
N ARG A 139 -10.70 19.74 2.77
CA ARG A 139 -9.94 19.59 1.55
C ARG A 139 -8.69 20.48 1.58
N GLY A 140 -7.53 19.84 1.64
CA GLY A 140 -6.25 20.41 1.28
C GLY A 140 -5.87 20.04 -0.16
N CYS A 141 -4.66 19.51 -0.35
CA CYS A 141 -4.16 19.05 -1.66
C CYS A 141 -4.66 17.66 -2.06
N GLU A 142 -5.40 16.95 -1.20
CA GLU A 142 -5.80 15.56 -1.40
C GLU A 142 -7.22 15.46 -1.95
N PHE A 143 -7.44 14.50 -2.85
CA PHE A 143 -8.76 14.20 -3.39
C PHE A 143 -9.47 13.16 -2.53
N TYR A 144 -10.63 13.50 -2.00
CA TYR A 144 -11.54 12.56 -1.37
C TYR A 144 -12.62 12.13 -2.37
N ARG A 145 -12.88 10.83 -2.47
CA ARG A 145 -13.98 10.27 -3.27
C ARG A 145 -15.06 9.78 -2.33
N PRO A 146 -16.25 10.42 -2.33
CA PRO A 146 -17.37 9.97 -1.51
C PRO A 146 -17.79 8.54 -1.84
N ASP A 147 -18.08 7.75 -0.81
CA ASP A 147 -18.70 6.45 -0.99
C ASP A 147 -20.19 6.64 -1.32
N ARG A 148 -20.54 6.41 -2.58
CA ARG A 148 -21.93 6.56 -3.07
C ARG A 148 -22.88 5.47 -2.58
N ARG A 149 -22.40 4.44 -1.90
CA ARG A 149 -23.22 3.36 -1.35
C ARG A 149 -24.08 3.83 -0.17
N ASN A 150 -23.64 4.81 0.57
CA ASN A 150 -24.44 5.44 1.63
C ASN A 150 -25.21 6.65 1.08
N ALA A 151 -26.35 6.37 0.44
CA ALA A 151 -27.21 7.42 -0.16
C ALA A 151 -27.84 8.39 0.87
N LYS A 152 -27.80 8.07 2.17
CA LYS A 152 -28.34 8.93 3.24
C LYS A 152 -27.28 9.86 3.84
N CYS A 153 -26.01 9.61 3.58
CA CYS A 153 -24.94 10.41 4.12
C CYS A 153 -24.83 11.76 3.40
N ILE A 154 -24.71 12.82 4.18
CA ILE A 154 -24.47 14.18 3.68
C ILE A 154 -22.97 14.40 3.58
N TYR A 155 -22.48 14.73 2.40
CA TYR A 155 -21.07 15.06 2.17
C TYR A 155 -20.89 16.56 2.05
N ILE A 156 -20.06 17.13 2.93
CA ILE A 156 -19.69 18.54 2.95
C ILE A 156 -18.21 18.65 2.58
N MET A 157 -17.91 19.30 1.47
CA MET A 157 -16.54 19.62 1.07
C MET A 157 -16.18 21.01 1.55
N TRP A 158 -15.25 21.09 2.50
CA TRP A 158 -14.76 22.38 2.99
C TRP A 158 -13.36 22.64 2.44
N ASN A 159 -13.27 23.60 1.55
CA ASN A 159 -12.01 23.99 0.94
C ASN A 159 -11.29 25.00 1.86
N ILE A 160 -10.24 24.54 2.56
CA ILE A 160 -9.51 25.36 3.54
C ILE A 160 -8.34 26.08 2.88
N SER A 161 -7.72 25.46 1.86
CA SER A 161 -6.57 26.00 1.15
C SER A 161 -6.62 25.62 -0.32
N HIS A 162 -5.97 26.40 -1.16
CA HIS A 162 -5.88 26.16 -2.60
C HIS A 162 -7.24 26.09 -3.33
N PRO A 163 -8.06 27.16 -3.26
CA PRO A 163 -9.38 27.20 -3.93
C PRO A 163 -9.28 27.03 -5.45
N GLU A 164 -8.12 27.36 -6.03
CA GLU A 164 -7.82 27.20 -7.46
C GLU A 164 -7.69 25.74 -7.93
N MET A 165 -7.60 24.78 -6.99
CA MET A 165 -7.51 23.35 -7.28
C MET A 165 -8.86 22.63 -7.21
N VAL A 166 -9.95 23.33 -7.36
CA VAL A 166 -11.34 22.80 -7.32
C VAL A 166 -11.74 22.17 -8.65
#